data_1a2dacba09022d4c1a5b070288038b09
#
_entry.id   1a2dacba09022d4c1a5b070288038b09
#
_cell.length_a   1.000
_cell.length_b   1.000
_cell.length_c   1.000
_cell.angle_alpha   90.00
_cell.angle_beta   90.00
_cell.angle_gamma   90.00
#
_symmetry.space_group_name_H-M   'P 1'
#
loop_
_entity.id
_entity.type
_entity.pdbx_description
1 polymer ?
#
loop_
_entity_poly.entity_id
_entity_poly.type
_entity_poly.pdbx_seq_one_letter_code
_entity_poly.pdbx_strand_id
1 'polypeptide(L)'
;MRFCTLSDFESLVPAFATGAVTFGTPSTVFYKYELDKEESSFNDDPTPGSNKGTLYYVPAVTFILSKLDVAKRNEMQLLAKNRVVAIVETREATPTYWAIGVTNGLDLSTGVAGSGVAAADLNGFTMTYMGLEPNPMVNVSSGDLAGITNA
;
A
#
# COMPACT_ATOMS: atom_id res chain seq x y z
N MET A 1 -2.57 2.48 7.36
CA MET A 1 -2.13 2.26 5.96
C MET A 1 -2.80 3.28 5.06
N ARG A 2 -2.12 3.75 4.04
CA ARG A 2 -2.67 4.74 3.09
C ARG A 2 -2.47 4.25 1.67
N PHE A 3 -3.45 4.49 0.81
CA PHE A 3 -3.41 4.14 -0.60
C PHE A 3 -3.73 5.36 -1.47
N CYS A 4 -3.08 5.46 -2.60
CA CYS A 4 -3.46 6.35 -3.69
C CYS A 4 -3.25 5.62 -5.03
N THR A 5 -3.80 6.17 -6.12
CA THR A 5 -3.49 5.64 -7.45
C THR A 5 -2.05 5.98 -7.84
N LEU A 6 -1.45 5.17 -8.72
CA LEU A 6 -0.08 5.44 -9.19
C LEU A 6 0.00 6.80 -9.90
N SER A 7 -1.01 7.15 -10.70
CA SER A 7 -1.06 8.43 -11.41
C SER A 7 -1.14 9.63 -10.44
N ASP A 8 -1.87 9.49 -9.35
CA ASP A 8 -1.95 10.53 -8.32
C ASP A 8 -0.60 10.66 -7.58
N PHE A 9 0.05 9.53 -7.28
CA PHE A 9 1.38 9.53 -6.68
C PHE A 9 2.42 10.22 -7.58
N GLU A 10 2.43 9.92 -8.86
CA GLU A 10 3.31 10.57 -9.84
C GLU A 10 3.07 12.09 -9.92
N SER A 11 1.83 12.54 -9.74
CA SER A 11 1.46 13.96 -9.74
C SER A 11 2.08 14.75 -8.57
N LEU A 12 2.49 14.08 -7.49
CA LEU A 12 3.20 14.67 -6.35
C LEU A 12 4.66 15.05 -6.67
N VAL A 13 5.13 14.74 -7.87
CA VAL A 13 6.52 14.96 -8.27
C VAL A 13 7.50 14.39 -7.22
N PRO A 14 7.43 13.07 -6.95
CA PRO A 14 8.25 12.46 -5.92
C PRO A 14 9.74 12.56 -6.27
N ALA A 15 10.54 13.04 -5.33
CA ALA A 15 12.00 13.06 -5.44
C ALA A 15 12.59 11.91 -4.61
N PHE A 16 13.33 11.02 -5.28
CA PHE A 16 13.96 9.88 -4.63
C PHE A 16 15.42 10.19 -4.31
N ALA A 17 15.79 10.11 -3.06
CA ALA A 17 17.17 10.30 -2.60
C ALA A 17 17.53 9.27 -1.55
N THR A 18 18.55 8.45 -1.82
CA THR A 18 19.19 7.54 -0.84
C THR A 18 18.17 6.67 -0.05
N GLY A 19 17.22 6.06 -0.76
CA GLY A 19 16.21 5.19 -0.13
C GLY A 19 15.05 5.89 0.56
N ALA A 20 14.93 7.20 0.39
CA ALA A 20 13.82 8.00 0.89
C ALA A 20 13.12 8.74 -0.26
N VAL A 21 11.84 9.00 -0.09
CA VAL A 21 11.04 9.83 -1.00
C VAL A 21 10.58 11.10 -0.29
N THR A 22 10.63 12.21 -0.99
CA THR A 22 10.07 13.50 -0.58
C THR A 22 9.04 13.97 -1.60
N PHE A 23 8.02 14.67 -1.17
CA PHE A 23 6.95 15.15 -2.03
C PHE A 23 7.05 16.67 -2.26
N GLY A 24 6.99 17.10 -3.51
CA GLY A 24 7.13 18.50 -3.89
C GLY A 24 5.87 19.34 -3.67
N THR A 25 4.69 18.79 -3.86
CA THR A 25 3.41 19.52 -3.75
C THR A 25 2.32 18.62 -3.18
N PRO A 26 1.79 18.92 -1.99
CA PRO A 26 0.72 18.12 -1.38
C PRO A 26 -0.63 18.53 -1.99
N SER A 27 -1.03 17.95 -3.10
CA SER A 27 -2.38 18.13 -3.66
C SER A 27 -3.12 16.80 -3.83
N THR A 28 -2.49 15.70 -3.54
CA THR A 28 -3.04 14.37 -3.76
C THR A 28 -3.72 13.85 -2.51
N VAL A 29 -4.89 13.29 -2.70
CA VAL A 29 -5.67 12.70 -1.63
C VAL A 29 -5.26 11.25 -1.46
N PHE A 30 -4.78 10.91 -0.27
CA PHE A 30 -4.56 9.53 0.14
C PHE A 30 -5.76 9.03 0.93
N TYR A 31 -6.24 7.86 0.58
CA TYR A 31 -7.26 7.17 1.34
C TYR A 31 -6.61 6.46 2.53
N LYS A 32 -6.87 6.96 3.72
CA LYS A 32 -6.34 6.40 4.97
C LYS A 32 -7.25 5.30 5.49
N TYR A 33 -6.71 4.10 5.64
CA TYR A 33 -7.37 2.97 6.28
C TYR A 33 -6.76 2.72 7.66
N GLU A 34 -7.58 2.76 8.68
CA GLU A 34 -7.23 2.30 10.01
C GLU A 34 -7.55 0.81 10.08
N LEU A 35 -6.51 0.01 10.31
CA LEU A 35 -6.60 -1.43 10.33
C LEU A 35 -6.59 -1.90 11.79
N ASP A 36 -7.31 -2.98 12.04
CA ASP A 36 -7.29 -3.63 13.33
C ASP A 36 -5.90 -4.24 13.61
N LYS A 37 -5.66 -4.52 14.88
CA LYS A 37 -4.37 -5.06 15.33
C LYS A 37 -4.12 -6.43 14.71
N GLU A 38 -2.91 -6.66 14.19
CA GLU A 38 -2.46 -7.95 13.63
C GLU A 38 -3.22 -8.39 12.36
N GLU A 39 -3.91 -7.47 11.68
CA GLU A 39 -4.68 -7.75 10.46
C GLU A 39 -4.05 -7.21 9.18
N SER A 40 -2.80 -6.77 9.24
CA SER A 40 -2.08 -6.29 8.07
C SER A 40 -0.62 -6.67 8.09
N SER A 41 -0.09 -6.95 6.91
CA SER A 41 1.33 -7.25 6.71
C SER A 41 1.81 -6.68 5.40
N PHE A 42 3.10 -6.45 5.30
CA PHE A 42 3.77 -6.17 4.05
C PHE A 42 5.11 -6.87 4.01
N ASN A 43 5.55 -7.21 2.83
CA ASN A 43 6.88 -7.74 2.56
C ASN A 43 7.40 -7.17 1.24
N ASP A 44 8.71 -7.18 1.06
CA ASP A 44 9.38 -6.76 -0.16
C ASP A 44 10.49 -7.75 -0.45
N ASP A 45 10.19 -8.72 -1.32
CA ASP A 45 11.05 -9.87 -1.57
C ASP A 45 12.01 -9.60 -2.72
N PRO A 46 13.33 -9.48 -2.45
CA PRO A 46 14.32 -9.38 -3.51
C PRO A 46 14.42 -10.70 -4.27
N THR A 47 14.17 -10.66 -5.57
CA THR A 47 14.20 -11.84 -6.44
C THR A 47 15.32 -11.69 -7.47
N PRO A 48 16.36 -12.53 -7.40
CA PRO A 48 17.42 -12.53 -8.40
C PRO A 48 16.92 -13.14 -9.72
N GLY A 49 17.15 -12.45 -10.82
CA GLY A 49 16.91 -12.99 -12.17
C GLY A 49 17.92 -14.10 -12.49
N SER A 50 17.42 -15.24 -12.94
CA SER A 50 18.17 -16.51 -13.02
C SER A 50 19.39 -16.55 -13.93
N ASN A 51 19.63 -15.57 -14.82
CA ASN A 51 20.73 -15.72 -15.80
C ASN A 51 21.50 -14.43 -16.16
N LYS A 52 21.19 -13.25 -15.59
CA LYS A 52 21.80 -12.00 -16.09
C LYS A 52 22.17 -10.97 -15.02
N GLY A 53 22.25 -11.37 -13.74
CA GLY A 53 22.58 -10.45 -12.67
C GLY A 53 21.54 -9.34 -12.46
N THR A 54 20.34 -9.51 -12.97
CA THR A 54 19.22 -8.61 -12.74
C THR A 54 18.58 -8.92 -11.39
N LEU A 55 18.29 -7.89 -10.63
CA LEU A 55 17.55 -7.97 -9.36
C LEU A 55 16.25 -7.20 -9.53
N TYR A 56 15.16 -7.79 -9.12
CA TYR A 56 13.86 -7.11 -9.00
C TYR A 56 13.23 -7.45 -7.65
N TYR A 57 12.28 -6.65 -7.25
CA TYR A 57 11.59 -6.79 -5.98
C TYR A 57 10.12 -7.15 -6.23
N VAL A 58 9.58 -8.00 -5.37
CA VAL A 58 8.18 -8.41 -5.42
C VAL A 58 7.49 -7.94 -4.13
N PRO A 59 7.14 -6.65 -4.06
CA PRO A 59 6.40 -6.16 -2.92
C PRO A 59 5.00 -6.76 -2.84
N ALA A 60 4.58 -7.11 -1.64
CA ALA A 60 3.23 -7.54 -1.35
C ALA A 60 2.69 -6.83 -0.11
N VAL A 61 1.45 -6.41 -0.18
CA VAL A 61 0.72 -5.76 0.92
C VAL A 61 -0.60 -6.47 1.12
N THR A 62 -0.79 -7.05 2.31
CA THR A 62 -2.04 -7.70 2.69
C THR A 62 -2.69 -6.94 3.83
N PHE A 63 -3.98 -6.70 3.72
CA PHE A 63 -4.77 -6.08 4.78
C PHE A 63 -6.19 -6.61 4.83
N ILE A 64 -6.78 -6.51 6.01
CA ILE A 64 -8.14 -6.92 6.30
C ILE A 64 -8.94 -5.69 6.73
N LEU A 65 -10.13 -5.54 6.16
CA LEU A 65 -11.10 -4.52 6.57
C LEU A 65 -12.31 -5.22 7.17
N SER A 66 -12.47 -5.09 8.47
CA SER A 66 -13.60 -5.64 9.21
C SER A 66 -14.91 -4.94 8.80
N LYS A 67 -15.99 -5.69 8.81
CA LYS A 67 -17.37 -5.33 8.42
C LYS A 67 -17.56 -5.15 6.91
N LEU A 68 -18.49 -5.92 6.38
CA LEU A 68 -19.00 -5.75 5.04
C LEU A 68 -19.93 -4.53 5.01
N ASP A 69 -19.48 -3.46 4.37
CA ASP A 69 -20.23 -2.22 4.17
C ASP A 69 -20.24 -1.85 2.69
N VAL A 70 -21.34 -1.24 2.23
CA VAL A 70 -21.50 -0.82 0.83
C VAL A 70 -20.47 0.24 0.43
N ALA A 71 -20.15 1.17 1.30
CA ALA A 71 -19.14 2.19 1.07
C ALA A 71 -17.76 1.54 0.86
N LYS A 72 -17.34 0.66 1.77
CA LYS A 72 -16.08 -0.10 1.66
C LYS A 72 -16.03 -0.96 0.40
N ARG A 73 -17.14 -1.61 0.04
CA ARG A 73 -17.23 -2.39 -1.20
C ARG A 73 -16.93 -1.53 -2.43
N ASN A 74 -17.52 -0.34 -2.50
CA ASN A 74 -17.31 0.56 -3.64
C ASN A 74 -15.88 1.08 -3.70
N GLU A 75 -15.29 1.42 -2.57
CA GLU A 75 -13.88 1.81 -2.47
C GLU A 75 -12.95 0.67 -2.88
N MET A 76 -13.18 -0.55 -2.39
CA MET A 76 -12.39 -1.71 -2.77
C MET A 76 -12.49 -2.01 -4.27
N GLN A 77 -13.67 -1.83 -4.86
CA GLN A 77 -13.86 -1.97 -6.31
C GLN A 77 -13.07 -0.92 -7.10
N LEU A 78 -13.00 0.30 -6.58
CA LEU A 78 -12.23 1.39 -7.19
C LEU A 78 -10.73 1.13 -7.11
N LEU A 79 -10.24 0.76 -5.93
CA LEU A 79 -8.84 0.39 -5.72
C LEU A 79 -8.43 -0.83 -6.56
N ALA A 80 -9.30 -1.83 -6.68
CA ALA A 80 -9.03 -3.04 -7.45
C ALA A 80 -8.88 -2.83 -8.95
N LYS A 81 -9.42 -1.73 -9.49
CA LYS A 81 -9.34 -1.40 -10.92
C LYS A 81 -8.11 -0.59 -11.29
N ASN A 82 -7.43 -0.03 -10.31
CA ASN A 82 -6.31 0.87 -10.51
C ASN A 82 -5.02 0.27 -9.93
N ARG A 83 -3.89 0.68 -10.49
CA ARG A 83 -2.60 0.48 -9.84
C ARG A 83 -2.49 1.44 -8.68
N VAL A 84 -2.05 0.93 -7.55
CA VAL A 84 -1.99 1.69 -6.31
C VAL A 84 -0.58 1.76 -5.74
N VAL A 85 -0.31 2.83 -5.03
CA VAL A 85 0.86 2.98 -4.17
C VAL A 85 0.38 2.89 -2.73
N ALA A 86 1.04 2.07 -1.94
CA ALA A 86 0.73 1.90 -0.53
C ALA A 86 1.77 2.59 0.35
N ILE A 87 1.31 3.40 1.32
CA ILE A 87 2.16 3.90 2.41
C ILE A 87 1.75 3.17 3.69
N VAL A 88 2.70 2.41 4.23
CA VAL A 88 2.50 1.60 5.43
C VAL A 88 3.23 2.24 6.60
N GLU A 89 2.56 2.32 7.73
CA GLU A 89 3.11 2.77 9.00
C GLU A 89 3.46 1.57 9.86
N THR A 90 4.72 1.47 10.30
CA THR A 90 5.15 0.42 11.21
C THR A 90 4.70 0.71 12.64
N ARG A 91 4.42 -0.36 13.38
CA ARG A 91 3.96 -0.25 14.76
C ARG A 91 5.14 -0.32 15.74
N GLU A 92 5.96 0.69 15.73
CA GLU A 92 7.10 0.84 16.62
C GLU A 92 6.89 2.02 17.59
N ALA A 93 7.74 2.15 18.61
CA ALA A 93 7.72 3.29 19.52
C ALA A 93 7.90 4.63 18.77
N THR A 94 8.70 4.61 17.69
CA THR A 94 8.82 5.71 16.74
C THR A 94 8.37 5.18 15.38
N PRO A 95 7.14 5.48 14.93
CA PRO A 95 6.61 4.95 13.68
C PRO A 95 7.47 5.33 12.48
N THR A 96 7.77 4.36 11.64
CA THR A 96 8.43 4.56 10.35
C THR A 96 7.40 4.36 9.24
N TYR A 97 7.54 5.11 8.16
CA TYR A 97 6.63 5.06 7.02
C TYR A 97 7.34 4.53 5.80
N TRP A 98 6.76 3.56 5.13
CA TRP A 98 7.31 2.92 3.94
C TRP A 98 6.35 3.05 2.77
N ALA A 99 6.83 3.62 1.66
CA ALA A 99 6.09 3.65 0.40
C ALA A 99 6.48 2.44 -0.43
N ILE A 100 5.48 1.73 -0.91
CA ILE A 100 5.57 0.46 -1.62
C ILE A 100 4.84 0.57 -2.95
N GLY A 101 5.46 0.06 -4.03
CA GLY A 101 4.88 0.16 -5.37
C GLY A 101 5.03 1.54 -6.00
N VAL A 102 6.16 2.21 -5.77
CA VAL A 102 6.34 3.63 -6.16
C VAL A 102 6.70 3.83 -7.63
N THR A 103 7.19 2.81 -8.32
CA THR A 103 7.62 2.90 -9.73
C THR A 103 6.58 2.32 -10.67
N ASN A 104 6.20 1.07 -10.47
CA ASN A 104 5.27 0.36 -11.36
C ASN A 104 3.86 0.25 -10.77
N GLY A 105 3.71 0.49 -9.47
CA GLY A 105 2.46 0.33 -8.74
C GLY A 105 2.20 -1.12 -8.33
N LEU A 106 1.24 -1.28 -7.45
CA LEU A 106 0.72 -2.57 -6.99
C LEU A 106 -0.62 -2.85 -7.66
N ASP A 107 -0.78 -4.05 -8.15
CA ASP A 107 -2.04 -4.56 -8.70
C ASP A 107 -2.71 -5.50 -7.68
N LEU A 108 -4.03 -5.56 -7.71
CA LEU A 108 -4.77 -6.52 -6.87
C LEU A 108 -4.44 -7.95 -7.33
N SER A 109 -3.83 -8.73 -6.44
CA SER A 109 -3.53 -10.14 -6.65
C SER A 109 -4.67 -11.03 -6.19
N THR A 110 -5.17 -10.80 -4.98
CA THR A 110 -6.25 -11.59 -4.39
C THR A 110 -7.17 -10.70 -3.58
N GLY A 111 -8.45 -10.90 -3.72
CA GLY A 111 -9.47 -10.22 -2.93
C GLY A 111 -10.59 -11.18 -2.55
N VAL A 112 -10.92 -11.25 -1.26
CA VAL A 112 -12.01 -12.06 -0.73
C VAL A 112 -12.92 -11.18 0.11
N ALA A 113 -14.22 -11.26 -0.14
CA ALA A 113 -15.25 -10.68 0.70
C ALA A 113 -16.06 -11.84 1.30
N GLY A 114 -16.13 -11.93 2.60
CA GLY A 114 -16.83 -13.01 3.29
C GLY A 114 -17.44 -12.59 4.60
N SER A 115 -18.53 -13.23 4.97
CA SER A 115 -19.21 -13.01 6.25
C SER A 115 -18.79 -13.99 7.33
N GLY A 116 -18.04 -15.05 6.95
CA GLY A 116 -17.80 -16.20 7.84
C GLY A 116 -19.07 -17.03 8.10
N VAL A 117 -18.93 -18.09 8.86
CA VAL A 117 -20.01 -19.00 9.26
C VAL A 117 -20.22 -18.94 10.78
N ALA A 118 -19.13 -18.92 11.53
CA ALA A 118 -19.18 -18.82 13.00
C ALA A 118 -19.09 -17.36 13.47
N ALA A 119 -19.54 -17.11 14.69
CA ALA A 119 -19.50 -15.75 15.28
C ALA A 119 -18.09 -15.18 15.44
N ALA A 120 -17.07 -16.04 15.46
CA ALA A 120 -15.67 -15.66 15.55
C ALA A 120 -14.98 -15.51 14.17
N ASP A 121 -15.69 -15.85 13.09
CA ASP A 121 -15.12 -15.76 11.74
C ASP A 121 -15.08 -14.30 11.27
N LEU A 122 -14.12 -14.02 10.39
CA LEU A 122 -13.99 -12.71 9.79
C LEU A 122 -15.22 -12.36 8.94
N ASN A 123 -15.84 -11.25 9.26
CA ASN A 123 -16.84 -10.59 8.41
C ASN A 123 -16.21 -9.33 7.83
N GLY A 124 -15.74 -9.40 6.59
CA GLY A 124 -15.00 -8.29 6.00
C GLY A 124 -14.37 -8.61 4.65
N PHE A 125 -13.41 -7.77 4.29
CA PHE A 125 -12.64 -7.88 3.05
C PHE A 125 -11.19 -8.20 3.39
N THR A 126 -10.64 -9.24 2.77
CA THR A 126 -9.20 -9.52 2.77
C THR A 126 -8.66 -9.21 1.39
N MET A 127 -7.68 -8.32 1.30
CA MET A 127 -7.11 -7.87 0.04
C MET A 127 -5.60 -8.04 0.07
N THR A 128 -5.05 -8.56 -1.02
CA THR A 128 -3.60 -8.66 -1.23
C THR A 128 -3.24 -7.98 -2.55
N TYR A 129 -2.38 -6.99 -2.45
CA TYR A 129 -1.79 -6.29 -3.58
C TYR A 129 -0.36 -6.72 -3.77
N MET A 130 0.05 -6.92 -5.01
CA MET A 130 1.42 -7.30 -5.37
C MET A 130 1.89 -6.49 -6.56
N GLY A 131 3.20 -6.33 -6.69
CA GLY A 131 3.82 -5.65 -7.81
C GLY A 131 5.16 -6.25 -8.19
N LEU A 132 5.75 -5.71 -9.24
CA LEU A 132 7.12 -5.96 -9.66
C LEU A 132 7.83 -4.61 -9.72
N GLU A 133 8.83 -4.42 -8.87
CA GLU A 133 9.54 -3.16 -8.73
C GLU A 133 11.04 -3.32 -9.06
N PRO A 134 11.64 -2.33 -9.75
CA PRO A 134 13.07 -2.34 -9.99
C PRO A 134 13.89 -2.00 -8.74
N ASN A 135 13.30 -1.29 -7.80
CA ASN A 135 13.93 -0.82 -6.57
C ASN A 135 13.14 -1.28 -5.34
N PRO A 136 13.81 -1.43 -4.18
CA PRO A 136 13.11 -1.78 -2.94
C PRO A 136 12.19 -0.64 -2.47
N MET A 137 11.35 -0.96 -1.49
CA MET A 137 10.51 0.02 -0.82
C MET A 137 11.33 1.20 -0.28
N VAL A 138 10.72 2.39 -0.28
CA VAL A 138 11.38 3.63 0.12
C VAL A 138 10.78 4.21 1.39
N ASN A 139 11.63 4.82 2.21
CA ASN A 139 11.20 5.50 3.43
C ASN A 139 10.54 6.85 3.10
N VAL A 140 9.50 7.20 3.84
CA VAL A 140 8.80 8.49 3.75
C VAL A 140 8.95 9.21 5.09
N SER A 141 9.38 10.47 5.06
CA SER A 141 9.51 11.22 6.32
C SER A 141 8.12 11.58 6.88
N SER A 142 8.02 11.65 8.21
CA SER A 142 6.78 12.07 8.87
C SER A 142 6.39 13.50 8.53
N GLY A 143 7.39 14.37 8.21
CA GLY A 143 7.17 15.74 7.77
C GLY A 143 6.49 15.82 6.40
N ASP A 144 6.88 14.96 5.47
CA ASP A 144 6.27 14.90 4.14
C ASP A 144 4.84 14.37 4.20
N LEU A 145 4.56 13.44 5.13
CA LEU A 145 3.20 12.94 5.36
C LEU A 145 2.25 13.97 5.96
N ALA A 146 2.76 14.93 6.74
CA ALA A 146 1.94 16.00 7.31
C ALA A 146 1.36 16.92 6.24
N GLY A 147 2.00 17.00 5.07
CA GLY A 147 1.50 17.74 3.90
C GLY A 147 0.47 16.98 3.05
N ILE A 148 0.27 15.70 3.30
CA ILE A 148 -0.65 14.86 2.52
C ILE A 148 -2.07 15.00 3.04
N THR A 149 -3.00 15.32 2.15
CA THR A 149 -4.42 15.35 2.47
C THR A 149 -4.96 13.90 2.58
N ASN A 150 -5.52 13.56 3.72
CA ASN A 150 -6.22 12.28 3.91
C ASN A 150 -7.71 12.47 3.60
N ALA A 151 -8.25 11.55 2.84
CA ALA A 151 -9.71 11.45 2.64
C ALA A 151 -10.36 10.72 3.80
#